data_d394aec287b3fb2f7d571ccd5b4758c1
#
_entry.id   d394aec287b3fb2f7d571ccd5b4758c1
#
_cell.length_a   1.000
_cell.length_b   1.000
_cell.length_c   1.000
_cell.angle_alpha   90.00
_cell.angle_beta   90.00
_cell.angle_gamma   90.00
#
_symmetry.space_group_name_H-M   'P 1'
#
loop_
_entity.id
_entity.type
_entity.pdbx_description
1 polymer ?
#
loop_
_entity_poly.entity_id
_entity_poly.type
_entity_poly.pdbx_seq_one_letter_code
_entity_poly.pdbx_strand_id
1 'polypeptide(L)'
;MRDQATPPAIDIKGAVKRFGALEVLKGVDLEVRTGEVVVLCGPSGSGKSTLLRCINGLETLDGGEIRLAGKTAERHVSKLKRLSPSIGMVFQAFNLFPHLTIRQNLVLAPMMVRKIERDVAVERAKQLLARVGIPEKLDAYPDMLSGGQQQRVAIARALCMEPSVMLFDEPTSALDP
;
A
#
# COMPACT_ATOMS: atom_id res chain seq x y z
N MET A 1 28.31 -12.73 -21.65
CA MET A 1 27.78 -12.63 -20.29
C MET A 1 26.34 -12.23 -20.46
N ARG A 2 25.37 -13.08 -20.03
CA ARG A 2 23.93 -12.73 -20.09
C ARG A 2 23.72 -11.71 -19.01
N ASP A 3 23.26 -10.52 -19.41
CA ASP A 3 22.78 -9.47 -18.52
C ASP A 3 21.72 -10.11 -17.61
N GLN A 4 22.04 -10.25 -16.31
CA GLN A 4 21.06 -10.71 -15.33
C GLN A 4 20.13 -9.54 -15.12
N ALA A 5 19.09 -9.44 -15.93
CA ALA A 5 18.07 -8.43 -15.82
C ALA A 5 17.54 -8.44 -14.38
N THR A 6 17.63 -7.31 -13.70
CA THR A 6 17.06 -7.13 -12.35
C THR A 6 15.60 -7.57 -12.38
N PRO A 7 15.17 -8.45 -11.47
CA PRO A 7 13.78 -8.93 -11.48
C PRO A 7 12.82 -7.75 -11.30
N PRO A 8 11.63 -7.79 -11.93
CA PRO A 8 10.64 -6.74 -11.79
C PRO A 8 10.21 -6.58 -10.31
N ALA A 9 9.82 -5.37 -9.94
CA ALA A 9 9.31 -5.08 -8.60
C ALA A 9 8.02 -5.86 -8.32
N ILE A 10 7.15 -5.96 -9.34
CA ILE A 10 5.93 -6.80 -9.34
C ILE A 10 5.90 -7.58 -10.65
N ASP A 11 5.66 -8.90 -10.57
CA ASP A 11 5.39 -9.78 -11.71
C ASP A 11 4.13 -10.61 -11.38
N ILE A 12 3.09 -10.44 -12.18
CA ILE A 12 1.79 -11.12 -12.05
C ILE A 12 1.56 -11.96 -13.29
N LYS A 13 1.25 -13.25 -13.11
CA LYS A 13 0.98 -14.18 -14.21
C LYS A 13 -0.33 -14.91 -13.99
N GLY A 14 -1.26 -14.73 -14.94
CA GLY A 14 -2.52 -15.42 -14.99
C GLY A 14 -3.37 -15.22 -13.74
N ALA A 15 -3.38 -14.02 -13.12
CA ALA A 15 -4.07 -13.80 -11.86
C ALA A 15 -5.58 -13.98 -12.01
N VAL A 16 -6.15 -14.93 -11.27
CA VAL A 16 -7.58 -15.22 -11.21
C VAL A 16 -8.08 -14.99 -9.79
N LYS A 17 -9.22 -14.27 -9.67
CA LYS A 17 -9.93 -14.09 -8.40
C LYS A 17 -11.44 -14.20 -8.60
N ARG A 18 -12.07 -14.99 -7.73
CA ARG A 18 -13.51 -15.21 -7.71
C ARG A 18 -14.10 -14.85 -6.35
N PHE A 19 -15.30 -14.33 -6.37
CA PHE A 19 -16.14 -14.14 -5.18
C PHE A 19 -17.46 -14.90 -5.43
N GLY A 20 -17.57 -16.12 -4.90
CA GLY A 20 -18.62 -17.04 -5.25
C GLY A 20 -18.59 -17.38 -6.74
N ALA A 21 -19.71 -17.14 -7.45
CA ALA A 21 -19.82 -17.36 -8.89
C ALA A 21 -19.23 -16.22 -9.75
N LEU A 22 -18.93 -15.07 -9.15
CA LEU A 22 -18.42 -13.91 -9.88
C LEU A 22 -16.90 -14.00 -10.03
N GLU A 23 -16.41 -14.13 -11.28
CA GLU A 23 -14.99 -14.03 -11.60
C GLU A 23 -14.61 -12.58 -11.88
N VAL A 24 -13.83 -11.98 -10.95
CA VAL A 24 -13.45 -10.57 -10.97
C VAL A 24 -12.12 -10.37 -11.68
N LEU A 25 -11.13 -11.23 -11.42
CA LEU A 25 -9.86 -11.25 -12.18
C LEU A 25 -9.86 -12.49 -13.06
N LYS A 26 -9.61 -12.30 -14.36
CA LYS A 26 -9.80 -13.32 -15.41
C LYS A 26 -8.49 -13.62 -16.13
N GLY A 27 -7.46 -14.03 -15.38
CA GLY A 27 -6.14 -14.33 -15.96
C GLY A 27 -5.34 -13.07 -16.27
N VAL A 28 -5.19 -12.17 -15.30
CA VAL A 28 -4.49 -10.89 -15.47
C VAL A 28 -2.98 -11.11 -15.42
N ASP A 29 -2.27 -10.58 -16.42
CA ASP A 29 -0.81 -10.47 -16.46
C ASP A 29 -0.40 -9.01 -16.28
N LEU A 30 0.62 -8.75 -15.46
CA LEU A 30 1.16 -7.41 -15.24
C LEU A 30 2.62 -7.51 -14.79
N GLU A 31 3.51 -6.75 -15.43
CA GLU A 31 4.88 -6.54 -14.98
C GLU A 31 5.09 -5.07 -14.63
N VAL A 32 5.69 -4.80 -13.47
CA VAL A 32 6.08 -3.45 -13.04
C VAL A 32 7.55 -3.47 -12.66
N ARG A 33 8.35 -2.64 -13.30
CA ARG A 33 9.79 -2.53 -13.04
C ARG A 33 10.09 -1.56 -11.90
N THR A 34 11.27 -1.68 -11.33
CA THR A 34 11.72 -0.74 -10.30
C THR A 34 11.77 0.69 -10.85
N GLY A 35 11.15 1.63 -10.13
CA GLY A 35 11.05 3.04 -10.53
C GLY A 35 9.95 3.33 -11.55
N GLU A 36 9.19 2.32 -11.99
CA GLU A 36 8.08 2.51 -12.90
C GLU A 36 6.80 2.95 -12.16
N VAL A 37 5.99 3.77 -12.81
CA VAL A 37 4.66 4.17 -12.38
C VAL A 37 3.65 3.58 -13.35
N VAL A 38 2.76 2.72 -12.86
CA VAL A 38 1.70 2.08 -13.64
C VAL A 38 0.34 2.54 -13.15
N VAL A 39 -0.54 2.94 -14.07
CA VAL A 39 -1.90 3.35 -13.78
C VAL A 39 -2.87 2.31 -14.29
N LEU A 40 -3.71 1.77 -13.39
CA LEU A 40 -4.78 0.84 -13.72
C LEU A 40 -6.06 1.63 -14.05
N CYS A 41 -6.46 1.66 -15.32
CA CYS A 41 -7.67 2.33 -15.78
C CYS A 41 -8.79 1.33 -16.06
N GLY A 42 -10.02 1.75 -15.81
CA GLY A 42 -11.22 0.94 -16.08
C GLY A 42 -12.44 1.39 -15.27
N PRO A 43 -13.65 0.94 -15.63
CA PRO A 43 -14.87 1.31 -14.93
C PRO A 43 -14.88 0.83 -13.47
N SER A 44 -15.81 1.37 -12.67
CA SER A 44 -16.05 0.87 -11.32
C SER A 44 -16.44 -0.62 -11.39
N GLY A 45 -15.97 -1.42 -10.45
CA GLY A 45 -16.20 -2.87 -10.42
C GLY A 45 -15.34 -3.70 -11.36
N SER A 46 -14.41 -3.12 -12.15
CA SER A 46 -13.55 -3.87 -13.07
C SER A 46 -12.44 -4.70 -12.40
N GLY A 47 -12.33 -4.69 -11.07
CA GLY A 47 -11.36 -5.48 -10.33
C GLY A 47 -10.06 -4.77 -9.95
N LYS A 48 -9.91 -3.45 -10.22
CA LYS A 48 -8.70 -2.68 -9.88
C LYS A 48 -8.31 -2.81 -8.41
N SER A 49 -9.23 -2.48 -7.50
CA SER A 49 -9.01 -2.60 -6.05
C SER A 49 -8.76 -4.05 -5.61
N THR A 50 -9.42 -5.02 -6.27
CA THR A 50 -9.19 -6.45 -6.01
C THR A 50 -7.77 -6.85 -6.37
N LEU A 51 -7.26 -6.41 -7.53
CA LEU A 51 -5.88 -6.68 -7.94
C LEU A 51 -4.88 -6.07 -6.95
N LEU A 52 -5.07 -4.80 -6.55
CA LEU A 52 -4.21 -4.14 -5.56
C LEU A 52 -4.22 -4.88 -4.21
N ARG A 53 -5.38 -5.36 -3.76
CA ARG A 53 -5.51 -6.15 -2.53
C ARG A 53 -4.83 -7.52 -2.64
N CYS A 54 -4.86 -8.15 -3.83
CA CYS A 54 -4.10 -9.38 -4.07
C CYS A 54 -2.59 -9.13 -4.03
N ILE A 55 -2.10 -8.03 -4.61
CA ILE A 55 -0.67 -7.66 -4.56
C ILE A 55 -0.23 -7.42 -3.12
N ASN A 56 -1.04 -6.74 -2.32
CA ASN A 56 -0.73 -6.44 -0.91
C ASN A 56 -0.95 -7.65 0.02
N GLY A 57 -1.54 -8.75 -0.45
CA GLY A 57 -1.83 -9.94 0.36
C GLY A 57 -3.07 -9.80 1.26
N LEU A 58 -3.91 -8.78 1.06
CA LEU A 58 -5.21 -8.64 1.72
C LEU A 58 -6.26 -9.60 1.14
N GLU A 59 -6.08 -9.99 -0.12
CA GLU A 59 -6.88 -10.99 -0.82
C GLU A 59 -5.97 -12.09 -1.39
N THR A 60 -6.49 -13.31 -1.45
CA THR A 60 -5.81 -14.45 -2.07
C THR A 60 -6.25 -14.64 -3.50
N LEU A 61 -5.34 -15.00 -4.39
CA LEU A 61 -5.68 -15.46 -5.74
C LEU A 61 -6.28 -16.88 -5.68
N ASP A 62 -7.23 -17.14 -6.57
CA ASP A 62 -7.75 -18.48 -6.83
C ASP A 62 -6.95 -19.21 -7.92
N GLY A 63 -6.25 -18.45 -8.78
CA GLY A 63 -5.34 -18.94 -9.81
C GLY A 63 -4.25 -17.94 -10.15
N GLY A 64 -3.22 -18.41 -10.88
CA GLY A 64 -2.06 -17.57 -11.23
C GLY A 64 -1.09 -17.37 -10.07
N GLU A 65 -0.16 -16.43 -10.23
CA GLU A 65 0.83 -16.11 -9.20
C GLU A 65 1.20 -14.62 -9.21
N ILE A 66 1.66 -14.13 -8.06
CA ILE A 66 2.25 -12.80 -7.88
C ILE A 66 3.65 -13.00 -7.32
N ARG A 67 4.64 -12.35 -7.93
CA ARG A 67 6.01 -12.28 -7.45
C ARG A 67 6.37 -10.83 -7.11
N LEU A 68 7.07 -10.64 -6.00
CA LEU A 68 7.55 -9.35 -5.54
C LEU A 68 9.08 -9.41 -5.48
N ALA A 69 9.76 -8.56 -6.25
CA ALA A 69 11.22 -8.56 -6.40
C ALA A 69 11.78 -9.98 -6.64
N GLY A 70 11.16 -10.73 -7.55
CA GLY A 70 11.55 -12.10 -7.91
C GLY A 70 11.15 -13.18 -6.91
N LYS A 71 10.55 -12.85 -5.76
CA LYS A 71 10.05 -13.82 -4.78
C LYS A 71 8.55 -14.00 -4.92
N THR A 72 8.09 -15.25 -5.05
CA THR A 72 6.65 -15.55 -5.09
C THR A 72 5.98 -15.12 -3.78
N ALA A 73 4.91 -14.33 -3.88
CA ALA A 73 4.07 -14.03 -2.75
C ALA A 73 3.36 -15.34 -2.33
N GLU A 74 3.54 -15.75 -1.06
CA GLU A 74 2.99 -17.02 -0.59
C GLU A 74 1.47 -17.05 -0.70
N ARG A 75 0.94 -18.09 -1.38
CA ARG A 75 -0.51 -18.30 -1.61
C ARG A 75 -1.33 -18.62 -0.36
N HIS A 76 -0.70 -18.96 0.77
CA HIS A 76 -1.41 -19.49 1.92
C HIS A 76 -1.72 -18.45 3.00
N VAL A 77 -2.95 -17.95 2.96
CA VAL A 77 -3.58 -17.20 4.07
C VAL A 77 -4.18 -18.16 5.10
N SER A 78 -3.44 -19.16 5.56
CA SER A 78 -3.89 -19.96 6.71
C SER A 78 -3.33 -19.50 8.06
N LYS A 79 -2.53 -18.46 8.08
CA LYS A 79 -2.11 -17.70 9.28
C LYS A 79 -1.87 -16.28 8.79
N LEU A 80 -2.22 -15.27 9.57
CA LEU A 80 -1.90 -13.84 9.41
C LEU A 80 -0.40 -13.62 9.08
N LYS A 81 0.09 -14.25 8.03
CA LYS A 81 1.45 -14.20 7.56
C LYS A 81 1.61 -13.04 6.59
N ARG A 82 1.76 -11.89 7.25
CA ARG A 82 2.60 -10.81 6.77
C ARG A 82 2.18 -10.22 5.45
N LEU A 83 1.26 -9.25 5.54
CA LEU A 83 1.36 -8.06 4.70
C LEU A 83 2.85 -7.78 4.51
N SER A 84 3.33 -7.80 3.27
CA SER A 84 4.76 -7.56 3.04
C SER A 84 5.10 -6.17 3.59
N PRO A 85 5.99 -6.03 4.58
CA PRO A 85 6.38 -4.72 5.09
C PRO A 85 7.02 -3.84 4.02
N SER A 86 7.35 -4.43 2.86
CA SER A 86 7.91 -3.74 1.70
C SER A 86 6.85 -3.16 0.76
N ILE A 87 5.55 -3.39 1.02
CA ILE A 87 4.46 -2.80 0.25
C ILE A 87 3.73 -1.78 1.12
N GLY A 88 3.73 -0.52 0.70
CA GLY A 88 2.86 0.52 1.23
C GLY A 88 1.55 0.56 0.45
N MET A 89 0.42 0.76 1.13
CA MET A 89 -0.88 0.93 0.48
C MET A 89 -1.61 2.13 1.06
N VAL A 90 -2.13 2.96 0.15
CA VAL A 90 -3.03 4.06 0.45
C VAL A 90 -4.41 3.67 -0.06
N PHE A 91 -5.38 3.58 0.84
CA PHE A 91 -6.76 3.21 0.54
C PHE A 91 -7.58 4.44 0.17
N GLN A 92 -8.70 4.22 -0.52
CA GLN A 92 -9.70 5.23 -0.82
C GLN A 92 -10.23 5.90 0.46
N ALA A 93 -10.59 5.13 1.48
CA ALA A 93 -10.81 5.63 2.83
C ALA A 93 -9.44 5.70 3.53
N PHE A 94 -9.06 6.83 4.09
CA PHE A 94 -7.71 7.09 4.63
C PHE A 94 -7.31 6.12 5.75
N ASN A 95 -8.29 5.51 6.44
CA ASN A 95 -8.12 4.50 7.50
C ASN A 95 -7.15 4.94 8.61
N LEU A 96 -7.17 6.23 8.94
CA LEU A 96 -6.44 6.74 10.10
C LEU A 96 -7.13 6.25 11.38
N PHE A 97 -6.34 5.96 12.40
CA PHE A 97 -6.86 5.61 13.72
C PHE A 97 -7.38 6.87 14.41
N PRO A 98 -8.72 7.05 14.59
CA PRO A 98 -9.28 8.32 15.03
C PRO A 98 -8.93 8.68 16.48
N HIS A 99 -8.64 7.67 17.30
CA HIS A 99 -8.26 7.81 18.71
C HIS A 99 -6.76 8.04 18.94
N LEU A 100 -5.97 8.08 17.87
CA LEU A 100 -4.53 8.33 17.91
C LEU A 100 -4.21 9.67 17.25
N THR A 101 -3.22 10.39 17.79
CA THR A 101 -2.67 11.56 17.11
C THR A 101 -2.02 11.19 15.79
N ILE A 102 -1.75 12.16 14.92
CA ILE A 102 -1.04 11.94 13.66
C ILE A 102 0.36 11.35 13.93
N ARG A 103 1.08 11.86 14.92
CA ARG A 103 2.36 11.26 15.38
C ARG A 103 2.19 9.76 15.65
N GLN A 104 1.23 9.38 16.46
CA GLN A 104 0.97 7.98 16.83
C GLN A 104 0.57 7.14 15.61
N ASN A 105 -0.26 7.66 14.71
CA ASN A 105 -0.62 7.00 13.45
C ASN A 105 0.60 6.68 12.58
N LEU A 106 1.59 7.57 12.54
CA LEU A 106 2.78 7.40 11.70
C LEU A 106 3.81 6.45 12.32
N VAL A 107 4.02 6.51 13.64
CA VAL A 107 5.11 5.76 14.29
C VAL A 107 4.71 4.34 14.69
N LEU A 108 3.42 4.04 14.81
CA LEU A 108 2.94 2.76 15.33
C LEU A 108 3.49 1.56 14.54
N ALA A 109 3.31 1.55 13.24
CA ALA A 109 3.74 0.44 12.39
C ALA A 109 5.28 0.30 12.31
N PRO A 110 6.08 1.37 12.10
CA PRO A 110 7.52 1.31 12.17
C PRO A 110 8.05 0.71 13.48
N MET A 111 7.51 1.12 14.62
CA MET A 111 7.92 0.60 15.92
C MET A 111 7.50 -0.85 16.13
N MET A 112 6.25 -1.21 15.81
CA MET A 112 5.70 -2.55 16.08
C MET A 112 6.24 -3.61 15.11
N VAL A 113 6.36 -3.30 13.83
CA VAL A 113 6.67 -4.25 12.77
C VAL A 113 8.16 -4.27 12.44
N ARG A 114 8.78 -3.09 12.28
CA ARG A 114 10.20 -2.96 11.94
C ARG A 114 11.12 -2.81 13.16
N LYS A 115 10.54 -2.72 14.36
CA LYS A 115 11.29 -2.56 15.62
C LYS A 115 12.20 -1.33 15.63
N ILE A 116 11.78 -0.28 14.93
CA ILE A 116 12.52 1.00 14.90
C ILE A 116 12.35 1.70 16.24
N GLU A 117 13.44 2.27 16.76
CA GLU A 117 13.43 3.07 17.97
C GLU A 117 12.48 4.27 17.83
N ARG A 118 11.84 4.64 18.96
CA ARG A 118 10.79 5.67 18.99
C ARG A 118 11.26 7.02 18.42
N ASP A 119 12.44 7.47 18.85
CA ASP A 119 12.95 8.79 18.45
C ASP A 119 13.27 8.83 16.95
N VAL A 120 13.80 7.74 16.40
CA VAL A 120 14.04 7.59 14.96
C VAL A 120 12.72 7.57 14.18
N ALA A 121 11.71 6.86 14.68
CA ALA A 121 10.39 6.81 14.05
C ALA A 121 9.69 8.18 14.08
N VAL A 122 9.81 8.93 15.19
CA VAL A 122 9.24 10.28 15.32
C VAL A 122 9.93 11.25 14.39
N GLU A 123 11.27 11.22 14.29
CA GLU A 123 12.00 12.11 13.39
C GLU A 123 11.63 11.84 11.93
N ARG A 124 11.53 10.57 11.53
CA ARG A 124 11.04 10.18 10.21
C ARG A 124 9.62 10.70 9.94
N ALA A 125 8.73 10.60 10.92
CA ALA A 125 7.35 11.10 10.81
C ALA A 125 7.32 12.62 10.58
N LYS A 126 8.16 13.40 11.30
CA LYS A 126 8.28 14.86 11.09
C LYS A 126 8.76 15.19 9.66
N GLN A 127 9.81 14.51 9.19
CA GLN A 127 10.36 14.72 7.85
C GLN A 127 9.31 14.41 6.77
N LEU A 128 8.54 13.34 6.94
CA LEU A 128 7.49 12.98 5.97
C LEU A 128 6.33 13.95 5.99
N LEU A 129 5.90 14.44 7.17
CA LEU A 129 4.87 15.48 7.25
C LEU A 129 5.33 16.80 6.63
N ALA A 130 6.60 17.17 6.78
CA ALA A 130 7.17 18.32 6.10
C ALA A 130 7.16 18.14 4.57
N ARG A 131 7.53 16.94 4.06
CA ARG A 131 7.49 16.62 2.62
C ARG A 131 6.08 16.69 2.03
N VAL A 132 5.05 16.32 2.80
CA VAL A 132 3.65 16.42 2.35
C VAL A 132 3.01 17.78 2.70
N GLY A 133 3.78 18.74 3.25
CA GLY A 133 3.38 20.13 3.45
C GLY A 133 2.41 20.37 4.62
N ILE A 134 2.48 19.55 5.68
CA ILE A 134 1.64 19.69 6.89
C ILE A 134 2.43 19.38 8.20
N PRO A 135 3.63 19.95 8.39
CA PRO A 135 4.48 19.63 9.55
C PRO A 135 3.84 20.00 10.90
N GLU A 136 2.98 21.03 10.91
CA GLU A 136 2.30 21.53 12.10
C GLU A 136 1.21 20.58 12.63
N LYS A 137 0.81 19.56 11.86
CA LYS A 137 -0.25 18.62 12.21
C LYS A 137 0.21 17.41 13.02
N LEU A 138 1.48 17.34 13.41
CA LEU A 138 2.06 16.15 14.06
C LEU A 138 1.28 15.70 15.30
N ASP A 139 0.82 16.63 16.12
CA ASP A 139 0.12 16.35 17.39
C ASP A 139 -1.41 16.53 17.30
N ALA A 140 -1.94 16.83 16.11
CA ALA A 140 -3.37 16.89 15.85
C ALA A 140 -4.00 15.48 15.82
N TYR A 141 -5.33 15.41 15.95
CA TYR A 141 -6.13 14.20 15.72
C TYR A 141 -6.69 14.20 14.28
N PRO A 142 -7.01 13.02 13.71
CA PRO A 142 -7.54 12.92 12.34
C PRO A 142 -8.78 13.77 12.07
N ASP A 143 -9.69 13.92 13.02
CA ASP A 143 -10.92 14.72 12.92
C ASP A 143 -10.67 16.23 12.82
N MET A 144 -9.48 16.68 13.20
CA MET A 144 -9.04 18.08 13.07
C MET A 144 -8.45 18.39 11.68
N LEU A 145 -8.41 17.41 10.76
CA LEU A 145 -7.82 17.54 9.45
C LEU A 145 -8.89 17.51 8.36
N SER A 146 -8.69 18.36 7.32
CA SER A 146 -9.48 18.23 6.09
C SER A 146 -9.22 16.90 5.37
N GLY A 147 -10.12 16.46 4.47
CA GLY A 147 -9.95 15.24 3.70
C GLY A 147 -8.60 15.17 2.97
N GLY A 148 -8.19 16.28 2.32
CA GLY A 148 -6.88 16.35 1.66
C GLY A 148 -5.69 16.28 2.62
N GLN A 149 -5.83 16.81 3.84
CA GLN A 149 -4.80 16.66 4.87
C GLN A 149 -4.75 15.22 5.39
N GLN A 150 -5.90 14.58 5.62
CA GLN A 150 -5.96 13.17 6.03
C GLN A 150 -5.33 12.25 4.97
N GLN A 151 -5.56 12.51 3.69
CA GLN A 151 -4.91 11.79 2.59
C GLN A 151 -3.38 11.94 2.64
N ARG A 152 -2.88 13.16 2.81
CA ARG A 152 -1.44 13.42 2.94
C ARG A 152 -0.83 12.68 4.12
N VAL A 153 -1.54 12.61 5.25
CA VAL A 153 -1.14 11.79 6.40
C VAL A 153 -1.14 10.30 6.05
N ALA A 154 -2.15 9.79 5.34
CA ALA A 154 -2.20 8.38 4.95
C ALA A 154 -1.01 8.01 4.03
N ILE A 155 -0.63 8.90 3.11
CA ILE A 155 0.57 8.74 2.28
C ILE A 155 1.84 8.74 3.16
N ALA A 156 1.99 9.72 4.05
CA ALA A 156 3.13 9.79 4.98
C ALA A 156 3.22 8.53 5.85
N ARG A 157 2.09 8.01 6.36
CA ARG A 157 2.03 6.78 7.15
C ARG A 157 2.54 5.57 6.37
N ALA A 158 2.12 5.42 5.13
CA ALA A 158 2.61 4.33 4.27
C ALA A 158 4.13 4.46 4.03
N LEU A 159 4.62 5.68 3.78
CA LEU A 159 6.05 5.96 3.55
C LEU A 159 6.91 5.78 4.81
N CYS A 160 6.35 5.91 6.02
CA CYS A 160 7.09 5.64 7.28
C CYS A 160 7.63 4.21 7.36
N MET A 161 7.00 3.27 6.63
CA MET A 161 7.45 1.88 6.53
C MET A 161 8.58 1.68 5.52
N GLU A 162 9.04 2.72 4.80
CA GLU A 162 10.06 2.61 3.74
C GLU A 162 9.74 1.48 2.75
N PRO A 163 8.58 1.49 2.13
CA PRO A 163 8.19 0.45 1.21
C PRO A 163 8.98 0.54 -0.09
N SER A 164 9.26 -0.61 -0.71
CA SER A 164 9.84 -0.67 -2.06
C SER A 164 8.78 -0.53 -3.16
N VAL A 165 7.51 -0.73 -2.81
CA VAL A 165 6.35 -0.60 -3.71
C VAL A 165 5.27 0.21 -3.00
N MET A 166 4.68 1.17 -3.70
CA MET A 166 3.50 1.91 -3.23
C MET A 166 2.30 1.59 -4.10
N LEU A 167 1.19 1.22 -3.46
CA LEU A 167 -0.09 0.98 -4.09
C LEU A 167 -1.08 2.08 -3.70
N PHE A 168 -1.83 2.60 -4.66
CA PHE A 168 -2.83 3.63 -4.45
C PHE A 168 -4.18 3.15 -4.98
N ASP A 169 -5.17 3.01 -4.10
CA ASP A 169 -6.54 2.61 -4.45
C ASP A 169 -7.44 3.84 -4.46
N GLU A 170 -7.67 4.42 -5.64
CA GLU A 170 -8.49 5.62 -5.88
C GLU A 170 -8.20 6.78 -4.88
N PRO A 171 -6.94 7.23 -4.76
CA PRO A 171 -6.54 8.12 -3.68
C PRO A 171 -7.19 9.51 -3.74
N THR A 172 -7.75 9.92 -4.88
CA THR A 172 -8.35 11.24 -5.08
C THR A 172 -9.86 11.26 -4.97
N SER A 173 -10.53 10.10 -4.88
CA SER A 173 -12.00 10.01 -4.88
C SER A 173 -12.68 10.61 -3.64
N ALA A 174 -11.94 10.80 -2.56
CA ALA A 174 -12.42 11.42 -1.32
C ALA A 174 -12.06 12.92 -1.20
N LEU A 175 -11.50 13.50 -2.26
CA LEU A 175 -11.21 14.94 -2.33
C LEU A 175 -12.33 15.60 -3.12
N ASP A 176 -12.92 16.67 -2.55
CA ASP A 176 -13.80 17.55 -3.31
C ASP A 176 -13.05 18.11 -4.52
N PRO A 177 -13.73 18.23 -5.69
CA PRO A 177 -13.12 18.77 -6.90
C PRO A 177 -12.67 20.21 -6.75
#